data_ec6ebdbdac18f665f9fb8f3e3a886f7a
#
_entry.id   ec6ebdbdac18f665f9fb8f3e3a886f7a
#
_cell.length_a   1.000
_cell.length_b   1.000
_cell.length_c   1.000
_cell.angle_alpha   90.00
_cell.angle_beta   90.00
_cell.angle_gamma   90.00
#
_symmetry.space_group_name_H-M   'P 1'
#
loop_
_entity.id
_entity.type
_entity.pdbx_description
1 polymer ?
#
loop_
_entity_poly.entity_id
_entity_poly.type
_entity_poly.pdbx_seq_one_letter_code
_entity_poly.pdbx_strand_id
1 'polypeptide(L)'
;MYVKVKNKNGTITLVHSDLYGDNLEHYGLPRRSGRYKYGSGKDPYQHSGKRASRLESKSDRLAHKIKKQTSQKTKSRISNYEQKASEAMAKRAKFKEKEETKRVKRDHALTDIGYTGNLQKAERARKKANRYGKKAAKYTKKAESIKRRTTKTAEKKKSVDTELASIRGKQYVQKLRKKQKGW
;
A
#
# COMPACT_ATOMS: atom_id res chain seq x y z
N MET A 1 9.50 -3.75 43.52
CA MET A 1 10.94 -3.40 43.73
C MET A 1 10.98 -1.95 44.23
N TYR A 2 11.84 -1.63 45.23
CA TYR A 2 11.91 -0.25 45.72
C TYR A 2 13.14 0.48 45.15
N VAL A 3 12.95 1.71 44.67
CA VAL A 3 14.00 2.54 44.07
C VAL A 3 14.28 3.71 45.04
N LYS A 4 15.56 4.00 45.26
CA LYS A 4 16.01 5.15 46.07
C LYS A 4 15.90 6.44 45.29
N VAL A 5 15.07 7.36 45.70
CA VAL A 5 14.88 8.66 45.06
C VAL A 5 15.39 9.77 45.98
N LYS A 6 16.31 10.59 45.48
CA LYS A 6 16.83 11.76 46.18
C LYS A 6 15.95 12.99 45.85
N ASN A 7 15.28 13.54 46.82
CA ASN A 7 14.46 14.73 46.68
C ASN A 7 15.35 16.00 46.58
N LYS A 8 14.77 17.10 46.13
CA LYS A 8 15.47 18.40 45.99
C LYS A 8 16.10 18.88 47.29
N ASN A 9 15.60 18.44 48.42
CA ASN A 9 16.07 18.75 49.78
C ASN A 9 17.15 17.78 50.28
N GLY A 10 17.71 16.91 49.42
CA GLY A 10 18.74 15.96 49.78
C GLY A 10 18.26 14.70 50.48
N THR A 11 17.00 14.61 50.89
CA THR A 11 16.40 13.41 51.54
C THR A 11 16.21 12.28 50.54
N ILE A 12 16.58 11.05 50.94
CA ILE A 12 16.41 9.85 50.12
C ILE A 12 15.12 9.15 50.58
N THR A 13 14.17 9.03 49.69
CA THR A 13 12.95 8.24 49.92
C THR A 13 12.96 6.97 49.07
N LEU A 14 12.46 5.86 49.64
CA LEU A 14 12.25 4.59 48.93
C LEU A 14 10.85 4.63 48.31
N VAL A 15 10.76 4.55 47.02
CA VAL A 15 9.48 4.53 46.30
C VAL A 15 9.35 3.22 45.54
N HIS A 16 8.14 2.65 45.51
CA HIS A 16 7.88 1.42 44.78
C HIS A 16 8.06 1.65 43.29
N SER A 17 8.71 0.71 42.60
CA SER A 17 9.02 0.86 41.14
C SER A 17 7.79 1.10 40.27
N ASP A 18 6.65 0.50 40.65
CA ASP A 18 5.41 0.61 39.86
C ASP A 18 4.79 2.00 39.94
N LEU A 19 5.04 2.74 41.02
CA LEU A 19 4.65 4.15 41.17
C LEU A 19 5.61 5.10 40.45
N TYR A 20 6.81 4.59 40.08
CA TYR A 20 7.85 5.38 39.47
C TYR A 20 7.96 5.17 37.92
N GLY A 21 7.47 3.99 37.45
CA GLY A 21 7.62 3.60 36.05
C GLY A 21 7.00 4.59 35.06
N ASP A 22 5.80 5.06 35.36
CA ASP A 22 5.09 5.99 34.49
C ASP A 22 5.61 7.45 34.55
N ASN A 23 6.32 7.80 35.64
CA ASN A 23 6.86 9.15 35.85
C ASN A 23 8.31 9.30 35.39
N LEU A 24 9.10 8.22 35.33
CA LEU A 24 10.51 8.26 34.92
C LEU A 24 10.69 8.61 33.45
N GLU A 25 9.77 8.26 32.60
CA GLU A 25 9.82 8.61 31.16
C GLU A 25 9.73 10.13 30.94
N HIS A 26 9.19 10.89 31.90
CA HIS A 26 8.97 12.33 31.80
C HIS A 26 10.00 13.17 32.59
N TYR A 27 10.74 12.57 33.49
CA TYR A 27 11.81 13.22 34.26
C TYR A 27 13.22 12.98 33.68
N GLY A 28 13.32 12.48 32.47
CA GLY A 28 14.58 12.37 31.76
C GLY A 28 15.27 13.72 31.59
N LEU A 29 16.58 13.73 31.55
CA LEU A 29 17.42 14.89 31.27
C LEU A 29 16.82 15.76 30.15
N PRO A 30 16.86 17.11 30.28
CA PRO A 30 16.34 18.02 29.26
C PRO A 30 16.98 17.66 27.92
N ARG A 31 16.16 17.27 26.97
CA ARG A 31 16.65 16.97 25.62
C ARG A 31 17.32 18.24 25.08
N ARG A 32 18.61 18.15 24.80
CA ARG A 32 19.42 19.27 24.25
C ARG A 32 18.86 19.91 22.98
N SER A 33 17.81 19.32 22.39
CA SER A 33 17.17 19.80 21.17
C SER A 33 16.37 21.08 21.34
N GLY A 34 16.19 21.61 22.55
CA GLY A 34 15.39 22.83 22.81
C GLY A 34 13.93 22.79 22.39
N ARG A 35 13.50 21.69 21.79
CA ARG A 35 12.16 21.56 21.18
C ARG A 35 11.04 21.34 22.20
N TYR A 36 11.38 20.94 23.39
CA TYR A 36 10.39 20.64 24.42
C TYR A 36 10.78 21.33 25.74
N LYS A 37 9.91 22.20 26.22
CA LYS A 37 10.02 22.76 27.54
C LYS A 37 9.91 21.62 28.56
N TYR A 38 10.84 21.58 29.51
CA TYR A 38 10.79 20.64 30.63
C TYR A 38 9.46 20.78 31.36
N GLY A 39 8.83 19.65 31.69
CA GLY A 39 7.54 19.67 32.41
C GLY A 39 6.32 19.83 31.51
N SER A 40 6.41 19.42 30.26
CA SER A 40 5.25 19.37 29.35
C SER A 40 4.14 18.40 29.79
N GLY A 41 4.24 17.86 31.00
CA GLY A 41 3.23 17.00 31.62
C GLY A 41 1.83 17.63 31.76
N LYS A 42 1.71 18.95 31.68
CA LYS A 42 0.40 19.63 31.62
C LYS A 42 -0.31 19.45 30.27
N ASP A 43 0.42 19.19 29.21
CA ASP A 43 -0.16 19.01 27.87
C ASP A 43 0.69 18.03 27.01
N PRO A 44 0.59 16.70 27.25
CA PRO A 44 1.37 15.69 26.55
C PRO A 44 1.13 15.69 25.04
N TYR A 45 0.13 16.45 24.55
CA TYR A 45 -0.22 16.59 23.15
C TYR A 45 0.05 17.98 22.59
N GLN A 46 0.97 18.74 23.20
CA GLN A 46 1.30 20.11 22.80
C GLN A 46 1.64 20.28 21.31
N HIS A 47 2.12 19.19 20.66
CA HIS A 47 2.42 19.16 19.23
C HIS A 47 1.42 18.36 18.39
N SER A 48 0.34 17.88 19.00
CA SER A 48 -0.70 17.09 18.28
C SER A 48 -1.35 17.92 17.16
N GLY A 49 -1.51 19.24 17.37
CA GLY A 49 -2.02 20.16 16.34
C GLY A 49 -1.15 20.20 15.09
N LYS A 50 0.18 20.37 15.26
CA LYS A 50 1.12 20.34 14.13
C LYS A 50 1.19 18.99 13.44
N ARG A 51 1.10 17.89 14.22
CA ARG A 51 1.06 16.54 13.67
C ARG A 51 -0.26 16.29 12.91
N ALA A 52 -1.40 16.70 13.49
CA ALA A 52 -2.69 16.60 12.83
C ALA A 52 -2.71 17.36 11.50
N SER A 53 -2.26 18.63 11.48
CA SER A 53 -2.18 19.44 10.26
C SER A 53 -1.28 18.80 9.18
N ARG A 54 -0.15 18.19 9.57
CA ARG A 54 0.72 17.45 8.63
C ARG A 54 0.02 16.21 8.07
N LEU A 55 -0.73 15.50 8.89
CA LEU A 55 -1.48 14.30 8.45
C LEU A 55 -2.66 14.70 7.55
N GLU A 56 -3.35 15.80 7.83
CA GLU A 56 -4.38 16.39 6.97
C GLU A 56 -3.81 16.70 5.58
N SER A 57 -2.75 17.48 5.52
CA SER A 57 -2.08 17.79 4.26
C SER A 57 -1.62 16.55 3.51
N LYS A 58 -1.18 15.50 4.23
CA LYS A 58 -0.80 14.22 3.63
C LYS A 58 -2.01 13.45 3.13
N SER A 59 -3.12 13.43 3.86
CA SER A 59 -4.39 12.83 3.45
C SER A 59 -4.92 13.49 2.18
N ASP A 60 -4.93 14.83 2.11
CA ASP A 60 -5.38 15.59 0.95
C ASP A 60 -4.53 15.31 -0.29
N ARG A 61 -3.20 15.26 -0.13
CA ARG A 61 -2.29 14.87 -1.23
C ARG A 61 -2.58 13.46 -1.73
N LEU A 62 -2.86 12.52 -0.83
CA LEU A 62 -3.21 11.15 -1.19
C LEU A 62 -4.59 11.08 -1.85
N ALA A 63 -5.58 11.85 -1.38
CA ALA A 63 -6.89 11.97 -1.99
C ALA A 63 -6.79 12.49 -3.44
N HIS A 64 -6.04 13.56 -3.65
CA HIS A 64 -5.78 14.11 -4.98
C HIS A 64 -5.09 13.08 -5.90
N LYS A 65 -4.12 12.34 -5.37
CA LYS A 65 -3.43 11.27 -6.10
C LYS A 65 -4.38 10.14 -6.49
N ILE A 66 -5.28 9.73 -5.59
CA ILE A 66 -6.31 8.72 -5.88
C ILE A 66 -7.24 9.24 -6.98
N LYS A 67 -7.75 10.48 -6.87
CA LYS A 67 -8.59 11.11 -7.89
C LYS A 67 -7.92 11.08 -9.27
N LYS A 68 -6.63 11.39 -9.34
CA LYS A 68 -5.85 11.29 -10.59
C LYS A 68 -5.72 9.85 -11.10
N GLN A 69 -5.48 8.89 -10.20
CA GLN A 69 -5.34 7.47 -10.53
C GLN A 69 -6.68 6.80 -10.91
N THR A 70 -7.80 7.30 -10.41
CA THR A 70 -9.17 6.84 -10.74
C THR A 70 -9.84 7.67 -11.82
N SER A 71 -9.12 8.62 -12.41
CA SER A 71 -9.63 9.47 -13.48
C SER A 71 -10.11 8.66 -14.70
N GLN A 72 -11.05 9.21 -15.45
CA GLN A 72 -11.59 8.57 -16.66
C GLN A 72 -10.47 8.16 -17.64
N LYS A 73 -9.43 9.00 -17.77
CA LYS A 73 -8.25 8.71 -18.60
C LYS A 73 -7.50 7.45 -18.13
N THR A 74 -7.41 7.22 -16.81
CA THR A 74 -6.75 6.02 -16.27
C THR A 74 -7.63 4.78 -16.44
N LYS A 75 -8.95 4.92 -16.23
CA LYS A 75 -9.92 3.84 -16.49
C LYS A 75 -9.90 3.41 -17.94
N SER A 76 -9.92 4.34 -18.89
CA SER A 76 -9.84 4.03 -20.32
C SER A 76 -8.52 3.37 -20.70
N ARG A 77 -7.39 3.73 -20.07
CA ARG A 77 -6.12 3.04 -20.27
C ARG A 77 -6.14 1.59 -19.79
N ILE A 78 -6.76 1.33 -18.65
CA ILE A 78 -6.91 -0.04 -18.11
C ILE A 78 -7.76 -0.84 -19.07
N SER A 79 -8.95 -0.34 -19.45
CA SER A 79 -9.86 -1.00 -20.40
C SER A 79 -9.16 -1.30 -21.73
N ASN A 80 -8.39 -0.36 -22.27
CA ASN A 80 -7.62 -0.57 -23.50
C ASN A 80 -6.58 -1.70 -23.36
N TYR A 81 -5.89 -1.80 -22.21
CA TYR A 81 -4.96 -2.91 -21.99
C TYR A 81 -5.68 -4.24 -21.83
N GLU A 82 -6.83 -4.28 -21.15
CA GLU A 82 -7.65 -5.48 -21.00
C GLU A 82 -8.20 -5.95 -22.36
N GLN A 83 -8.69 -5.03 -23.17
CA GLN A 83 -9.12 -5.32 -24.53
C GLN A 83 -7.97 -5.88 -25.38
N LYS A 84 -6.79 -5.26 -25.37
CA LYS A 84 -5.62 -5.77 -26.08
C LYS A 84 -5.16 -7.13 -25.56
N ALA A 85 -5.34 -7.40 -24.28
CA ALA A 85 -5.04 -8.71 -23.69
C ALA A 85 -6.03 -9.77 -24.21
N SER A 86 -7.34 -9.47 -24.22
CA SER A 86 -8.38 -10.38 -24.71
C SER A 86 -8.22 -10.67 -26.20
N GLU A 87 -7.94 -9.65 -27.03
CA GLU A 87 -7.64 -9.83 -28.46
C GLU A 87 -6.41 -10.74 -28.69
N ALA A 88 -5.36 -10.53 -27.88
CA ALA A 88 -4.17 -11.36 -27.98
C ALA A 88 -4.45 -12.80 -27.55
N MET A 89 -5.31 -13.02 -26.55
CA MET A 89 -5.75 -14.36 -26.15
C MET A 89 -6.62 -15.03 -27.20
N ALA A 90 -7.54 -14.31 -27.83
CA ALA A 90 -8.33 -14.81 -28.95
C ALA A 90 -7.46 -15.24 -30.13
N LYS A 91 -6.46 -14.42 -30.48
CA LYS A 91 -5.46 -14.78 -31.51
C LYS A 91 -4.65 -16.01 -31.11
N ARG A 92 -4.26 -16.13 -29.84
CA ARG A 92 -3.57 -17.31 -29.32
C ARG A 92 -4.43 -18.56 -29.47
N ALA A 93 -5.72 -18.50 -29.10
CA ALA A 93 -6.65 -19.62 -29.25
C ALA A 93 -6.76 -20.09 -30.70
N LYS A 94 -6.98 -19.16 -31.64
CA LYS A 94 -7.00 -19.45 -33.09
C LYS A 94 -5.72 -20.15 -33.61
N PHE A 95 -4.56 -19.76 -33.10
CA PHE A 95 -3.31 -20.42 -33.50
C PHE A 95 -3.10 -21.77 -32.83
N LYS A 96 -3.61 -21.99 -31.61
CA LYS A 96 -3.63 -23.32 -30.98
C LYS A 96 -4.54 -24.29 -31.74
N GLU A 97 -5.71 -23.86 -32.11
CA GLU A 97 -6.63 -24.64 -32.93
C GLU A 97 -5.98 -25.01 -34.27
N LYS A 98 -5.31 -24.06 -34.95
CA LYS A 98 -4.54 -24.35 -36.17
C LYS A 98 -3.38 -25.32 -35.95
N GLU A 99 -2.71 -25.24 -34.81
CA GLU A 99 -1.67 -26.21 -34.41
C GLU A 99 -2.26 -27.61 -34.30
N GLU A 100 -3.38 -27.74 -33.62
CA GLU A 100 -4.06 -28.99 -33.38
C GLU A 100 -4.59 -29.63 -34.68
N THR A 101 -5.28 -28.84 -35.50
CA THR A 101 -5.74 -29.30 -36.82
C THR A 101 -4.60 -29.77 -37.74
N LYS A 102 -3.43 -29.14 -37.64
CA LYS A 102 -2.25 -29.55 -38.43
C LYS A 102 -1.58 -30.79 -37.85
N ARG A 103 -1.62 -30.98 -36.54
CA ARG A 103 -1.17 -32.24 -35.89
C ARG A 103 -2.02 -33.42 -36.31
N VAL A 104 -3.35 -33.25 -36.25
CA VAL A 104 -4.27 -34.32 -36.71
C VAL A 104 -4.01 -34.66 -38.18
N LYS A 105 -3.88 -33.65 -39.06
CA LYS A 105 -3.54 -33.86 -40.46
C LYS A 105 -2.16 -34.50 -40.68
N ARG A 106 -1.20 -34.27 -39.81
CA ARG A 106 0.10 -34.94 -39.82
C ARG A 106 -0.05 -36.40 -39.51
N ASP A 107 -0.82 -36.72 -38.45
CA ASP A 107 -0.98 -38.10 -37.96
C ASP A 107 -1.76 -38.98 -38.95
N HIS A 108 -2.57 -38.35 -39.81
CA HIS A 108 -3.30 -39.03 -40.91
C HIS A 108 -2.60 -38.90 -42.30
N ALA A 109 -1.37 -38.38 -42.34
CA ALA A 109 -0.66 -38.26 -43.61
C ALA A 109 -0.11 -39.62 -44.07
N LEU A 110 -0.47 -40.02 -45.29
CA LEU A 110 -0.05 -41.30 -45.93
C LEU A 110 1.35 -41.20 -46.56
N THR A 111 1.93 -40.02 -46.65
CA THR A 111 3.23 -39.77 -47.26
C THR A 111 4.18 -39.00 -46.38
N ASP A 112 5.47 -39.27 -46.42
CA ASP A 112 6.50 -38.57 -45.64
C ASP A 112 6.54 -37.05 -45.91
N ILE A 113 6.28 -36.67 -47.16
CA ILE A 113 6.21 -35.23 -47.57
C ILE A 113 5.02 -34.55 -46.88
N GLY A 114 3.87 -35.23 -46.84
CA GLY A 114 2.68 -34.72 -46.15
C GLY A 114 2.88 -34.61 -44.63
N TYR A 115 3.56 -35.57 -44.03
CA TYR A 115 3.90 -35.58 -42.60
C TYR A 115 4.81 -34.41 -42.26
N THR A 116 5.95 -34.27 -42.92
CA THR A 116 6.93 -33.21 -42.60
C THR A 116 6.39 -31.81 -42.89
N GLY A 117 5.62 -31.61 -43.97
CA GLY A 117 4.98 -30.34 -44.28
C GLY A 117 3.94 -29.92 -43.23
N ASN A 118 3.14 -30.84 -42.69
CA ASN A 118 2.17 -30.55 -41.64
C ASN A 118 2.85 -30.32 -40.30
N LEU A 119 3.93 -31.02 -39.98
CA LEU A 119 4.74 -30.79 -38.78
C LEU A 119 5.29 -29.35 -38.75
N GLN A 120 5.94 -28.89 -39.81
CA GLN A 120 6.45 -27.55 -39.89
C GLN A 120 5.35 -26.46 -39.76
N LYS A 121 4.17 -26.71 -40.33
CA LYS A 121 3.02 -25.81 -40.21
C LYS A 121 2.49 -25.76 -38.77
N ALA A 122 2.42 -26.91 -38.08
CA ALA A 122 2.06 -26.99 -36.67
C ALA A 122 3.05 -26.22 -35.78
N GLU A 123 4.35 -26.40 -35.97
CA GLU A 123 5.38 -25.69 -35.24
C GLU A 123 5.32 -24.16 -35.42
N ARG A 124 5.11 -23.72 -36.68
CA ARG A 124 4.91 -22.29 -36.97
C ARG A 124 3.67 -21.73 -36.26
N ALA A 125 2.57 -22.48 -36.20
CA ALA A 125 1.37 -22.09 -35.48
C ALA A 125 1.63 -22.02 -33.95
N ARG A 126 2.35 -23.00 -33.38
CA ARG A 126 2.79 -23.01 -31.99
C ARG A 126 3.65 -21.79 -31.64
N LYS A 127 4.65 -21.46 -32.46
CA LYS A 127 5.50 -20.26 -32.28
C LYS A 127 4.67 -18.98 -32.27
N LYS A 128 3.67 -18.88 -33.18
CA LYS A 128 2.74 -17.73 -33.20
C LYS A 128 1.85 -17.68 -31.95
N ALA A 129 1.26 -18.80 -31.53
CA ALA A 129 0.46 -18.89 -30.32
C ALA A 129 1.25 -18.43 -29.08
N ASN A 130 2.50 -18.88 -28.93
CA ASN A 130 3.38 -18.48 -27.85
C ASN A 130 3.70 -16.97 -27.85
N ARG A 131 3.92 -16.39 -29.04
CA ARG A 131 4.10 -14.93 -29.17
C ARG A 131 2.88 -14.14 -28.70
N TYR A 132 1.67 -14.56 -29.07
CA TYR A 132 0.44 -13.93 -28.60
C TYR A 132 0.20 -14.15 -27.11
N GLY A 133 0.53 -15.29 -26.56
CA GLY A 133 0.50 -15.54 -25.12
C GLY A 133 1.40 -14.58 -24.34
N LYS A 134 2.63 -14.37 -24.82
CA LYS A 134 3.56 -13.37 -24.22
C LYS A 134 3.02 -11.94 -24.32
N LYS A 135 2.39 -11.57 -25.46
CA LYS A 135 1.76 -10.24 -25.60
C LYS A 135 0.59 -10.05 -24.64
N ALA A 136 -0.30 -11.04 -24.52
CA ALA A 136 -1.39 -11.01 -23.58
C ALA A 136 -0.90 -10.83 -22.14
N ALA A 137 0.05 -11.65 -21.69
CA ALA A 137 0.65 -11.53 -20.35
C ALA A 137 1.31 -10.15 -20.11
N LYS A 138 1.89 -9.53 -21.12
CA LYS A 138 2.43 -8.17 -21.00
C LYS A 138 1.33 -7.13 -20.78
N TYR A 139 0.21 -7.24 -21.47
CA TYR A 139 -0.89 -6.30 -21.31
C TYR A 139 -1.63 -6.48 -19.98
N THR A 140 -1.87 -7.73 -19.54
CA THR A 140 -2.45 -7.99 -18.22
C THR A 140 -1.56 -7.42 -17.10
N LYS A 141 -0.25 -7.68 -17.12
CA LYS A 141 0.69 -7.11 -16.15
C LYS A 141 0.65 -5.57 -16.12
N LYS A 142 0.48 -4.92 -17.28
CA LYS A 142 0.34 -3.44 -17.33
C LYS A 142 -0.95 -2.97 -16.68
N ALA A 143 -2.09 -3.60 -16.96
CA ALA A 143 -3.37 -3.27 -16.35
C ALA A 143 -3.32 -3.47 -14.83
N GLU A 144 -2.84 -4.62 -14.38
CA GLU A 144 -2.68 -4.96 -12.95
C GLU A 144 -1.74 -3.98 -12.23
N SER A 145 -0.64 -3.59 -12.84
CA SER A 145 0.30 -2.63 -12.23
C SER A 145 -0.34 -1.28 -11.94
N ILE A 146 -1.24 -0.82 -12.82
CA ILE A 146 -1.99 0.42 -12.61
C ILE A 146 -3.00 0.22 -11.47
N LYS A 147 -3.78 -0.87 -11.48
CA LYS A 147 -4.73 -1.21 -10.41
C LYS A 147 -4.03 -1.31 -9.04
N ARG A 148 -2.91 -2.03 -8.97
CA ARG A 148 -2.13 -2.19 -7.74
C ARG A 148 -1.57 -0.87 -7.19
N ARG A 149 -1.23 0.09 -8.03
CA ARG A 149 -0.80 1.43 -7.58
C ARG A 149 -1.97 2.17 -6.93
N THR A 150 -3.17 2.04 -7.47
CA THR A 150 -4.37 2.68 -6.92
C THR A 150 -4.73 2.10 -5.55
N THR A 151 -4.75 0.75 -5.42
CA THR A 151 -5.03 0.10 -4.13
C THR A 151 -4.01 0.47 -3.06
N LYS A 152 -2.72 0.40 -3.37
CA LYS A 152 -1.66 0.82 -2.43
C LYS A 152 -1.78 2.28 -1.98
N THR A 153 -2.23 3.18 -2.86
CA THR A 153 -2.42 4.58 -2.50
C THR A 153 -3.66 4.74 -1.60
N ALA A 154 -4.73 4.00 -1.86
CA ALA A 154 -5.94 3.97 -1.02
C ALA A 154 -5.65 3.41 0.38
N GLU A 155 -4.89 2.32 0.49
CA GLU A 155 -4.46 1.74 1.76
C GLU A 155 -3.63 2.75 2.58
N LYS A 156 -2.66 3.42 1.94
CA LYS A 156 -1.87 4.47 2.60
C LYS A 156 -2.73 5.64 3.06
N LYS A 157 -3.75 6.04 2.29
CA LYS A 157 -4.68 7.07 2.72
C LYS A 157 -5.47 6.59 3.93
N LYS A 158 -6.01 5.38 3.90
CA LYS A 158 -6.75 4.81 5.04
C LYS A 158 -5.92 4.80 6.32
N SER A 159 -4.64 4.40 6.27
CA SER A 159 -3.75 4.41 7.44
C SER A 159 -3.51 5.82 7.98
N VAL A 160 -3.36 6.82 7.11
CA VAL A 160 -3.20 8.22 7.52
C VAL A 160 -4.49 8.77 8.15
N ASP A 161 -5.64 8.44 7.57
CA ASP A 161 -6.94 8.89 8.10
C ASP A 161 -7.25 8.25 9.46
N THR A 162 -6.89 6.98 9.68
CA THR A 162 -7.04 6.33 11.00
C THR A 162 -6.12 6.95 12.05
N GLU A 163 -4.88 7.28 11.69
CA GLU A 163 -3.95 7.98 12.60
C GLU A 163 -4.48 9.38 12.95
N LEU A 164 -4.98 10.12 11.96
CA LEU A 164 -5.58 11.44 12.15
C LEU A 164 -6.81 11.39 13.07
N ALA A 165 -7.70 10.42 12.85
CA ALA A 165 -8.88 10.21 13.70
C ALA A 165 -8.49 9.91 15.16
N SER A 166 -7.45 9.11 15.38
CA SER A 166 -6.91 8.82 16.70
C SER A 166 -6.42 10.09 17.41
N ILE A 167 -5.69 10.96 16.71
CA ILE A 167 -5.18 12.22 17.29
C ILE A 167 -6.33 13.19 17.61
N ARG A 168 -7.30 13.34 16.70
CA ARG A 168 -8.48 14.20 16.91
C ARG A 168 -9.35 13.71 18.06
N GLY A 169 -9.56 12.41 18.19
CA GLY A 169 -10.28 11.81 19.33
C GLY A 169 -9.62 12.13 20.67
N LYS A 170 -8.29 12.00 20.76
CA LYS A 170 -7.51 12.37 21.94
C LYS A 170 -7.61 13.86 22.26
N GLN A 171 -7.53 14.73 21.27
CA GLN A 171 -7.71 16.18 21.45
C GLN A 171 -9.12 16.53 21.95
N TYR A 172 -10.15 15.87 21.43
CA TYR A 172 -11.53 16.06 21.86
C TYR A 172 -11.71 15.70 23.34
N VAL A 173 -11.22 14.54 23.76
CA VAL A 173 -11.27 14.09 25.16
C VAL A 173 -10.55 15.06 26.08
N GLN A 174 -9.40 15.62 25.68
CA GLN A 174 -8.71 16.64 26.46
C GLN A 174 -9.50 17.93 26.60
N LYS A 175 -10.13 18.40 25.52
CA LYS A 175 -11.00 19.59 25.57
C LYS A 175 -12.16 19.39 26.54
N LEU A 176 -12.77 18.22 26.56
CA LEU A 176 -13.84 17.89 27.52
C LEU A 176 -13.33 17.91 28.97
N ARG A 177 -12.16 17.30 29.25
CA ARG A 177 -11.56 17.29 30.60
C ARG A 177 -11.19 18.71 31.07
N LYS A 178 -10.70 19.60 30.19
CA LYS A 178 -10.45 20.99 30.52
C LYS A 178 -11.75 21.72 30.87
N LYS A 179 -12.81 21.52 30.08
CA LYS A 179 -14.13 22.09 30.36
C LYS A 179 -14.71 21.66 31.73
N GLN A 180 -14.55 20.38 32.09
CA GLN A 180 -14.99 19.85 33.38
C GLN A 180 -14.20 20.40 34.57
N LYS A 181 -12.95 20.83 34.38
CA LYS A 181 -12.09 21.38 35.42
C LYS A 181 -12.20 22.92 35.57
N GLY A 182 -13.12 23.56 34.85
CA GLY A 182 -13.35 25.01 34.95
C GLY A 182 -12.24 25.89 34.40
N TRP A 183 -11.45 25.37 33.46
CA TRP A 183 -10.38 26.10 32.77
C TRP A 183 -10.82 26.52 31.38
#